data_6119f168f2f9d2bfd32dda986116bc05
#
_entry.id   6119f168f2f9d2bfd32dda986116bc05
#
_cell.length_a   1.000
_cell.length_b   1.000
_cell.length_c   1.000
_cell.angle_alpha   90.00
_cell.angle_beta   90.00
_cell.angle_gamma   90.00
#
_symmetry.space_group_name_H-M   'P 1'
#
loop_
_entity.id
_entity.type
_entity.pdbx_description
1 polymer ?
#
loop_
_entity_poly.entity_id
_entity_poly.type
_entity_poly.pdbx_seq_one_letter_code
_entity_poly.pdbx_strand_id
1 'polypeptide(L)'
;MIDTQLRGRVALVTGANHGIGAATAVALAAQGVAVFLTYKRLEAVNHRAYPEAYDRARGAGADEVLRRVREAGGTAVAVEADLTAPGAPEDLFDQAEQALGPVEILVNNASGWLSDTFTPSHHDHFGRPLRRLDAETFDRQFAVDARAAALLIAEFARRHIERGARWGRIIGLTSGGPDGFPTEVSYGAAKAAQENYTMSAAYELGQYGVTANMVYPAATDTGWVNQEVERAVVANSPLRHVGRPEDVADLITFLASEQARCVTGQRIRLH
;
A
#
# COMPACT_ATOMS: atom_id res chain seq x y z
N MET A 1 -10.51 -21.35 -14.18
CA MET A 1 -10.01 -20.49 -13.09
C MET A 1 -8.50 -20.66 -13.06
N ILE A 2 -7.76 -19.57 -12.99
CA ILE A 2 -6.29 -19.64 -12.86
C ILE A 2 -5.98 -19.99 -11.41
N ASP A 3 -5.21 -21.06 -11.17
CA ASP A 3 -4.74 -21.42 -9.83
C ASP A 3 -3.53 -20.53 -9.50
N THR A 4 -3.70 -19.65 -8.51
CA THR A 4 -2.65 -18.71 -8.08
C THR A 4 -1.49 -19.38 -7.34
N GLN A 5 -1.67 -20.60 -6.83
CA GLN A 5 -0.73 -21.35 -5.99
C GLN A 5 -0.28 -20.58 -4.72
N LEU A 6 -1.20 -19.79 -4.17
CA LEU A 6 -0.95 -18.96 -2.98
C LEU A 6 -1.38 -19.62 -1.67
N ARG A 7 -2.11 -20.75 -1.73
CA ARG A 7 -2.62 -21.42 -0.54
C ARG A 7 -1.50 -21.78 0.44
N GLY A 8 -1.69 -21.40 1.69
CA GLY A 8 -0.74 -21.67 2.78
C GLY A 8 0.42 -20.68 2.88
N ARG A 9 0.49 -19.67 2.00
CA ARG A 9 1.44 -18.56 2.12
C ARG A 9 1.01 -17.56 3.20
N VAL A 10 1.96 -16.78 3.69
CA VAL A 10 1.73 -15.72 4.68
C VAL A 10 2.05 -14.36 4.07
N ALA A 11 1.13 -13.42 4.19
CA ALA A 11 1.31 -12.04 3.71
C ALA A 11 1.30 -11.04 4.88
N LEU A 12 2.20 -10.06 4.83
CA LEU A 12 2.15 -8.83 5.62
C LEU A 12 1.65 -7.70 4.71
N VAL A 13 0.49 -7.10 5.05
CA VAL A 13 -0.12 -6.00 4.30
C VAL A 13 -0.20 -4.76 5.20
N THR A 14 0.44 -3.67 4.80
CA THR A 14 0.45 -2.42 5.58
C THR A 14 -0.68 -1.47 5.16
N GLY A 15 -1.25 -0.71 6.12
CA GLY A 15 -2.33 0.24 5.85
C GLY A 15 -3.62 -0.45 5.39
N ALA A 16 -4.00 -1.56 6.05
CA ALA A 16 -5.02 -2.47 5.54
C ALA A 16 -6.38 -2.43 6.27
N ASN A 17 -6.69 -1.36 7.01
CA ASN A 17 -8.00 -1.17 7.62
C ASN A 17 -9.08 -0.64 6.65
N HIS A 18 -8.70 -0.07 5.51
CA HIS A 18 -9.63 0.43 4.49
C HIS A 18 -8.99 0.46 3.10
N GLY A 19 -9.76 0.86 2.09
CA GLY A 19 -9.29 1.11 0.73
C GLY A 19 -8.57 -0.07 0.10
N ILE A 20 -7.48 0.21 -0.61
CA ILE A 20 -6.70 -0.78 -1.39
C ILE A 20 -6.11 -1.87 -0.47
N GLY A 21 -5.58 -1.49 0.69
CA GLY A 21 -5.00 -2.45 1.62
C GLY A 21 -6.03 -3.45 2.16
N ALA A 22 -7.24 -2.98 2.49
CA ALA A 22 -8.35 -3.84 2.91
C ALA A 22 -8.80 -4.80 1.80
N ALA A 23 -8.99 -4.28 0.59
CA ALA A 23 -9.35 -5.11 -0.57
C ALA A 23 -8.27 -6.15 -0.87
N THR A 24 -6.98 -5.77 -0.79
CA THR A 24 -5.85 -6.67 -0.96
C THR A 24 -5.84 -7.79 0.09
N ALA A 25 -6.08 -7.46 1.37
CA ALA A 25 -6.14 -8.45 2.44
C ALA A 25 -7.25 -9.49 2.18
N VAL A 26 -8.43 -9.04 1.77
CA VAL A 26 -9.56 -9.93 1.43
C VAL A 26 -9.25 -10.78 0.20
N ALA A 27 -8.70 -10.18 -0.87
CA ALA A 27 -8.38 -10.89 -2.11
C ALA A 27 -7.32 -11.97 -1.90
N LEU A 28 -6.24 -11.67 -1.18
CA LEU A 28 -5.20 -12.66 -0.84
C LEU A 28 -5.75 -13.78 0.06
N ALA A 29 -6.57 -13.42 1.06
CA ALA A 29 -7.19 -14.40 1.95
C ALA A 29 -8.14 -15.35 1.19
N ALA A 30 -8.87 -14.87 0.19
CA ALA A 30 -9.70 -15.68 -0.69
C ALA A 30 -8.90 -16.69 -1.54
N GLN A 31 -7.58 -16.45 -1.74
CA GLN A 31 -6.67 -17.39 -2.37
C GLN A 31 -6.02 -18.40 -1.38
N GLY A 32 -6.42 -18.32 -0.10
CA GLY A 32 -5.88 -19.19 0.96
C GLY A 32 -4.57 -18.71 1.57
N VAL A 33 -4.23 -17.42 1.39
CA VAL A 33 -3.13 -16.75 2.09
C VAL A 33 -3.57 -16.42 3.51
N ALA A 34 -2.73 -16.68 4.50
CA ALA A 34 -2.89 -16.16 5.84
C ALA A 34 -2.37 -14.71 5.89
N VAL A 35 -3.21 -13.75 6.26
CA VAL A 35 -2.88 -12.33 6.14
C VAL A 35 -2.66 -11.71 7.51
N PHE A 36 -1.44 -11.21 7.76
CA PHE A 36 -1.15 -10.29 8.85
C PHE A 36 -1.30 -8.87 8.31
N LEU A 37 -2.30 -8.15 8.80
CA LEU A 37 -2.56 -6.78 8.37
C LEU A 37 -2.22 -5.80 9.48
N THR A 38 -1.54 -4.71 9.11
CA THR A 38 -1.29 -3.62 10.04
C THR A 38 -1.96 -2.33 9.56
N TYR A 39 -2.33 -1.49 10.52
CA TYR A 39 -3.01 -0.21 10.28
C TYR A 39 -2.69 0.77 11.41
N LYS A 40 -2.98 2.02 11.17
CA LYS A 40 -2.98 3.07 12.20
C LYS A 40 -4.29 3.85 12.06
N ARG A 41 -5.02 4.01 13.16
CA ARG A 41 -6.19 4.91 13.18
C ARG A 41 -5.70 6.35 13.08
N LEU A 42 -6.25 7.08 12.15
CA LEU A 42 -5.90 8.46 11.90
C LEU A 42 -7.04 9.38 12.32
N GLU A 43 -6.68 10.53 12.84
CA GLU A 43 -7.67 11.56 13.16
C GLU A 43 -8.41 12.03 11.90
N ALA A 44 -9.67 12.43 12.09
CA ALA A 44 -10.49 12.99 11.03
C ALA A 44 -9.87 14.30 10.52
N VAL A 45 -9.86 14.48 9.19
CA VAL A 45 -9.42 15.74 8.58
C VAL A 45 -10.42 16.85 8.85
N ASN A 46 -11.71 16.51 9.01
CA ASN A 46 -12.82 17.43 9.29
C ASN A 46 -12.88 18.62 8.32
N HIS A 47 -12.64 18.38 7.04
CA HIS A 47 -12.66 19.43 6.03
C HIS A 47 -13.68 19.10 4.93
N ARG A 48 -14.49 20.12 4.55
CA ARG A 48 -15.59 20.00 3.58
C ARG A 48 -15.22 19.43 2.20
N ALA A 49 -13.92 19.46 1.85
CA ALA A 49 -13.43 18.92 0.58
C ALA A 49 -13.36 17.38 0.59
N TYR A 50 -13.46 16.75 1.77
CA TYR A 50 -13.45 15.28 1.90
C TYR A 50 -14.82 14.77 2.36
N PRO A 51 -15.32 13.68 1.78
CA PRO A 51 -16.52 13.01 2.28
C PRO A 51 -16.32 12.51 3.72
N GLU A 52 -17.36 12.60 4.57
CA GLU A 52 -17.32 12.04 5.93
C GLU A 52 -16.99 10.54 5.96
N ALA A 53 -17.34 9.81 4.91
CA ALA A 53 -17.02 8.40 4.77
C ALA A 53 -15.51 8.15 4.74
N TYR A 54 -14.74 9.08 4.17
CA TYR A 54 -13.28 9.02 4.15
C TYR A 54 -12.69 9.15 5.57
N ASP A 55 -13.16 10.15 6.34
CA ASP A 55 -12.71 10.35 7.72
C ASP A 55 -13.09 9.16 8.60
N ARG A 56 -14.31 8.62 8.46
CA ARG A 56 -14.71 7.41 9.18
C ARG A 56 -13.84 6.21 8.85
N ALA A 57 -13.53 5.99 7.58
CA ALA A 57 -12.68 4.87 7.14
C ALA A 57 -11.25 4.97 7.70
N ARG A 58 -10.67 6.16 7.70
CA ARG A 58 -9.32 6.42 8.24
C ARG A 58 -9.25 6.23 9.76
N GLY A 59 -10.31 6.59 10.48
CA GLY A 59 -10.42 6.43 11.94
C GLY A 59 -10.86 5.05 12.40
N ALA A 60 -11.29 4.19 11.49
CA ALA A 60 -11.79 2.86 11.83
C ALA A 60 -10.63 1.88 12.16
N GLY A 61 -10.94 0.89 13.00
CA GLY A 61 -10.11 -0.30 13.19
C GLY A 61 -10.21 -1.27 12.00
N ALA A 62 -9.73 -2.49 12.19
CA ALA A 62 -9.70 -3.52 11.17
C ALA A 62 -10.85 -4.55 11.26
N ASP A 63 -11.81 -4.39 12.17
CA ASP A 63 -12.86 -5.39 12.45
C ASP A 63 -13.67 -5.77 11.23
N GLU A 64 -14.02 -4.78 10.40
CA GLU A 64 -14.75 -4.99 9.15
C GLU A 64 -13.94 -5.80 8.14
N VAL A 65 -12.64 -5.54 8.03
CA VAL A 65 -11.74 -6.30 7.15
C VAL A 65 -11.62 -7.74 7.64
N LEU A 66 -11.43 -7.93 8.94
CA LEU A 66 -11.38 -9.27 9.54
C LEU A 66 -12.69 -10.05 9.33
N ARG A 67 -13.84 -9.37 9.39
CA ARG A 67 -15.14 -9.98 9.08
C ARG A 67 -15.19 -10.43 7.62
N ARG A 68 -14.84 -9.56 6.67
CA ARG A 68 -14.83 -9.86 5.23
C ARG A 68 -13.87 -11.00 4.89
N VAL A 69 -12.69 -11.05 5.52
CA VAL A 69 -11.74 -12.15 5.36
C VAL A 69 -12.34 -13.49 5.83
N ARG A 70 -12.99 -13.49 7.00
CA ARG A 70 -13.67 -14.71 7.49
C ARG A 70 -14.81 -15.16 6.57
N GLU A 71 -15.60 -14.24 6.05
CA GLU A 71 -16.67 -14.53 5.09
C GLU A 71 -16.15 -15.10 3.76
N ALA A 72 -14.94 -14.69 3.34
CA ALA A 72 -14.23 -15.27 2.22
C ALA A 72 -13.59 -16.64 2.54
N GLY A 73 -13.75 -17.16 3.76
CA GLY A 73 -13.15 -18.44 4.19
C GLY A 73 -11.65 -18.35 4.50
N GLY A 74 -11.11 -17.15 4.65
CA GLY A 74 -9.70 -16.90 4.89
C GLY A 74 -9.34 -16.72 6.37
N THR A 75 -8.04 -16.53 6.62
CA THR A 75 -7.46 -16.27 7.94
C THR A 75 -6.73 -14.94 7.93
N ALA A 76 -6.99 -14.09 8.93
CA ALA A 76 -6.22 -12.87 9.12
C ALA A 76 -6.06 -12.50 10.60
N VAL A 77 -4.96 -11.82 10.91
CA VAL A 77 -4.66 -11.17 12.19
C VAL A 77 -4.43 -9.69 11.91
N ALA A 78 -4.93 -8.80 12.76
CA ALA A 78 -4.80 -7.37 12.62
C ALA A 78 -4.10 -6.75 13.82
N VAL A 79 -3.13 -5.87 13.57
CA VAL A 79 -2.41 -5.14 14.62
C VAL A 79 -2.36 -3.65 14.28
N GLU A 80 -2.75 -2.81 15.24
CA GLU A 80 -2.55 -1.38 15.11
C GLU A 80 -1.09 -1.03 15.41
N ALA A 81 -0.41 -0.37 14.47
CA ALA A 81 0.99 -0.02 14.61
C ALA A 81 1.34 1.29 13.90
N ASP A 82 2.23 2.05 14.51
CA ASP A 82 2.85 3.21 13.88
C ASP A 82 4.14 2.78 13.19
N LEU A 83 4.13 2.76 11.87
CA LEU A 83 5.30 2.39 11.06
C LEU A 83 6.48 3.36 11.22
N THR A 84 6.27 4.52 11.83
CA THR A 84 7.33 5.50 12.09
C THR A 84 8.07 5.24 13.39
N ALA A 85 7.55 4.38 14.26
CA ALA A 85 8.16 4.04 15.53
C ALA A 85 9.47 3.26 15.31
N PRO A 86 10.49 3.52 16.17
CA PRO A 86 11.71 2.72 16.16
C PRO A 86 11.40 1.23 16.38
N GLY A 87 12.01 0.35 15.59
CA GLY A 87 11.81 -1.10 15.71
C GLY A 87 10.49 -1.64 15.12
N ALA A 88 9.62 -0.78 14.59
CA ALA A 88 8.32 -1.22 14.08
C ALA A 88 8.39 -2.32 12.99
N PRO A 89 9.33 -2.29 12.02
CA PRO A 89 9.46 -3.39 11.06
C PRO A 89 9.75 -4.73 11.73
N GLU A 90 10.72 -4.78 12.62
CA GLU A 90 11.13 -5.98 13.34
C GLU A 90 9.98 -6.53 14.18
N ASP A 91 9.33 -5.67 14.97
CA ASP A 91 8.18 -6.04 15.81
C ASP A 91 7.00 -6.59 15.01
N LEU A 92 6.71 -6.01 13.84
CA LEU A 92 5.63 -6.48 12.98
C LEU A 92 5.93 -7.85 12.37
N PHE A 93 7.17 -8.09 11.95
CA PHE A 93 7.57 -9.41 11.45
C PHE A 93 7.56 -10.46 12.57
N ASP A 94 8.03 -10.13 13.79
CA ASP A 94 7.97 -11.04 14.94
C ASP A 94 6.53 -11.44 15.26
N GLN A 95 5.62 -10.47 15.33
CA GLN A 95 4.20 -10.75 15.58
C GLN A 95 3.54 -11.54 14.46
N ALA A 96 3.84 -11.21 13.20
CA ALA A 96 3.30 -11.93 12.03
C ALA A 96 3.77 -13.40 12.03
N GLU A 97 5.06 -13.62 12.23
CA GLU A 97 5.64 -14.97 12.21
C GLU A 97 5.21 -15.80 13.41
N GLN A 98 5.04 -15.19 14.57
CA GLN A 98 4.47 -15.87 15.74
C GLN A 98 3.01 -16.29 15.52
N ALA A 99 2.22 -15.44 14.87
CA ALA A 99 0.78 -15.68 14.70
C ALA A 99 0.46 -16.61 13.50
N LEU A 100 1.18 -16.49 12.39
CA LEU A 100 0.79 -17.10 11.10
C LEU A 100 1.92 -17.89 10.44
N GLY A 101 3.17 -17.75 10.91
CA GLY A 101 4.34 -18.34 10.27
C GLY A 101 5.12 -17.36 9.39
N PRO A 102 6.20 -17.82 8.74
CA PRO A 102 7.13 -16.98 8.00
C PRO A 102 6.45 -16.11 6.93
N VAL A 103 6.71 -14.80 6.96
CA VAL A 103 6.18 -13.89 5.94
C VAL A 103 6.88 -14.13 4.61
N GLU A 104 6.09 -14.42 3.58
CA GLU A 104 6.56 -14.72 2.23
C GLU A 104 6.10 -13.68 1.20
N ILE A 105 5.09 -12.87 1.56
CA ILE A 105 4.54 -11.79 0.73
C ILE A 105 4.52 -10.52 1.55
N LEU A 106 5.17 -9.46 1.06
CA LEU A 106 5.14 -8.12 1.65
C LEU A 106 4.40 -7.17 0.70
N VAL A 107 3.34 -6.52 1.21
CA VAL A 107 2.61 -5.47 0.48
C VAL A 107 2.78 -4.14 1.21
N ASN A 108 3.64 -3.28 0.67
CA ASN A 108 3.87 -1.92 1.15
C ASN A 108 2.80 -0.98 0.58
N ASN A 109 1.63 -0.93 1.25
CA ASN A 109 0.49 -0.11 0.86
C ASN A 109 0.28 1.11 1.77
N ALA A 110 0.70 1.09 3.02
CA ALA A 110 0.53 2.21 3.93
C ALA A 110 1.08 3.52 3.36
N SER A 111 0.41 4.63 3.66
CA SER A 111 0.85 5.98 3.29
C SER A 111 0.58 6.97 4.42
N GLY A 112 1.54 7.87 4.62
CA GLY A 112 1.42 9.04 5.49
C GLY A 112 0.82 10.25 4.78
N TRP A 113 0.15 10.08 3.65
CA TRP A 113 -0.28 11.09 2.72
C TRP A 113 -0.67 12.44 3.34
N LEU A 114 -0.08 13.49 2.80
CA LEU A 114 -0.44 14.88 3.07
C LEU A 114 -0.29 15.69 1.77
N SER A 115 -1.05 16.81 1.69
CA SER A 115 -0.95 17.76 0.59
C SER A 115 -0.03 18.89 0.99
N ASP A 116 1.07 19.06 0.25
CA ASP A 116 1.99 20.18 0.44
C ASP A 116 2.45 20.78 -0.89
N THR A 117 2.98 22.01 -0.83
CA THR A 117 3.30 22.80 -2.02
C THR A 117 4.48 23.75 -1.77
N PHE A 118 5.19 24.12 -2.83
CA PHE A 118 6.19 25.19 -2.83
C PHE A 118 5.59 26.59 -2.87
N THR A 119 4.31 26.70 -3.23
CA THR A 119 3.63 27.99 -3.42
C THR A 119 2.98 28.49 -2.13
N PRO A 120 2.57 29.79 -2.04
CA PRO A 120 1.83 30.28 -0.90
C PRO A 120 0.34 29.90 -0.90
N SER A 121 -0.09 29.04 -1.83
CA SER A 121 -1.49 28.64 -1.94
C SER A 121 -1.94 27.84 -0.72
N HIS A 122 -3.15 28.12 -0.22
CA HIS A 122 -3.75 27.41 0.91
C HIS A 122 -4.70 26.28 0.49
N HIS A 123 -5.05 26.21 -0.79
CA HIS A 123 -5.95 25.18 -1.34
C HIS A 123 -5.49 24.77 -2.73
N ASP A 124 -5.73 23.51 -3.08
CA ASP A 124 -5.59 23.03 -4.46
C ASP A 124 -6.81 23.36 -5.32
N HIS A 125 -6.80 22.91 -6.57
CA HIS A 125 -7.89 23.16 -7.52
C HIS A 125 -9.21 22.44 -7.18
N PHE A 126 -9.19 21.46 -6.25
CA PHE A 126 -10.37 20.81 -5.69
C PHE A 126 -10.80 21.40 -4.34
N GLY A 127 -10.19 22.50 -3.90
CA GLY A 127 -10.47 23.13 -2.61
C GLY A 127 -9.93 22.34 -1.40
N ARG A 128 -9.05 21.36 -1.60
CA ARG A 128 -8.41 20.63 -0.51
C ARG A 128 -7.32 21.48 0.13
N PRO A 129 -7.16 21.46 1.47
CA PRO A 129 -6.19 22.29 2.16
C PRO A 129 -4.77 21.89 1.78
N LEU A 130 -3.91 22.89 1.56
CA LEU A 130 -2.48 22.72 1.28
C LEU A 130 -1.66 23.28 2.45
N ARG A 131 -0.61 22.57 2.79
CA ARG A 131 0.46 23.06 3.67
C ARG A 131 1.64 23.54 2.82
N ARG A 132 2.34 24.56 3.30
CA ARG A 132 3.64 24.87 2.70
C ARG A 132 4.62 23.77 3.07
N LEU A 133 5.44 23.35 2.10
CA LEU A 133 6.51 22.39 2.37
C LEU A 133 7.51 22.95 3.38
N ASP A 134 7.75 22.22 4.43
CA ASP A 134 8.73 22.48 5.47
C ASP A 134 9.34 21.16 5.98
N ALA A 135 10.22 21.20 6.98
CA ALA A 135 10.86 20.01 7.52
C ALA A 135 9.83 19.04 8.14
N GLU A 136 8.77 19.55 8.79
CA GLU A 136 7.73 18.71 9.41
C GLU A 136 6.94 17.91 8.35
N THR A 137 6.50 18.58 7.27
CA THR A 137 5.75 17.91 6.20
C THR A 137 6.62 16.90 5.48
N PHE A 138 7.89 17.25 5.20
CA PHE A 138 8.88 16.34 4.61
C PHE A 138 9.10 15.11 5.48
N ASP A 139 9.49 15.29 6.74
CA ASP A 139 9.82 14.18 7.66
C ASP A 139 8.61 13.26 7.84
N ARG A 140 7.43 13.81 8.05
CA ARG A 140 6.18 13.06 8.21
C ARG A 140 5.89 12.18 6.99
N GLN A 141 6.01 12.73 5.77
CA GLN A 141 5.71 12.00 4.55
C GLN A 141 6.75 10.91 4.29
N PHE A 142 8.04 11.25 4.38
CA PHE A 142 9.12 10.31 4.13
C PHE A 142 9.21 9.21 5.19
N ALA A 143 8.81 9.47 6.43
CA ALA A 143 8.84 8.47 7.50
C ALA A 143 8.02 7.23 7.18
N VAL A 144 6.83 7.39 6.57
CA VAL A 144 5.94 6.27 6.22
C VAL A 144 6.25 5.76 4.81
N ASP A 145 6.17 6.63 3.80
CA ASP A 145 6.16 6.20 2.40
C ASP A 145 7.54 5.79 1.87
N ALA A 146 8.62 6.32 2.45
CA ALA A 146 9.98 5.97 2.04
C ALA A 146 10.71 5.12 3.09
N ARG A 147 10.93 5.65 4.31
CA ARG A 147 11.74 5.00 5.34
C ARG A 147 11.12 3.69 5.81
N ALA A 148 9.85 3.69 6.22
CA ALA A 148 9.21 2.48 6.72
C ALA A 148 9.12 1.41 5.62
N ALA A 149 8.77 1.79 4.39
CA ALA A 149 8.71 0.86 3.26
C ALA A 149 10.09 0.22 2.99
N ALA A 150 11.19 1.00 3.02
CA ALA A 150 12.54 0.49 2.83
C ALA A 150 12.96 -0.47 3.96
N LEU A 151 12.67 -0.12 5.22
CA LEU A 151 13.02 -0.95 6.38
C LEU A 151 12.21 -2.26 6.42
N LEU A 152 10.94 -2.25 6.01
CA LEU A 152 10.14 -3.47 5.85
C LEU A 152 10.72 -4.38 4.76
N ILE A 153 11.21 -3.82 3.65
CA ILE A 153 11.91 -4.59 2.61
C ILE A 153 13.20 -5.20 3.18
N ALA A 154 13.98 -4.42 3.93
CA ALA A 154 15.24 -4.89 4.54
C ALA A 154 14.99 -6.03 5.53
N GLU A 155 13.97 -5.91 6.39
CA GLU A 155 13.64 -6.95 7.36
C GLU A 155 13.08 -8.21 6.68
N PHE A 156 12.24 -8.05 5.66
CA PHE A 156 11.81 -9.17 4.82
C PHE A 156 12.99 -9.91 4.22
N ALA A 157 13.93 -9.18 3.61
CA ALA A 157 15.11 -9.74 2.96
C ALA A 157 16.01 -10.49 3.95
N ARG A 158 16.29 -9.89 5.10
CA ARG A 158 17.09 -10.52 6.16
C ARG A 158 16.51 -11.87 6.57
N ARG A 159 15.22 -11.90 6.96
CA ARG A 159 14.55 -13.15 7.38
C ARG A 159 14.44 -14.17 6.27
N HIS A 160 14.13 -13.72 5.05
CA HIS A 160 14.03 -14.58 3.88
C HIS A 160 15.35 -15.32 3.61
N ILE A 161 16.47 -14.59 3.64
CA ILE A 161 17.81 -15.15 3.38
C ILE A 161 18.27 -16.05 4.54
N GLU A 162 18.10 -15.62 5.79
CA GLU A 162 18.49 -16.39 6.98
C GLU A 162 17.81 -17.77 7.05
N ARG A 163 16.51 -17.86 6.68
CA ARG A 163 15.81 -19.14 6.64
C ARG A 163 16.06 -19.96 5.36
N GLY A 164 16.91 -19.51 4.45
CA GLY A 164 17.22 -20.18 3.20
C GLY A 164 16.04 -20.30 2.23
N ALA A 165 15.04 -19.43 2.33
CA ALA A 165 13.86 -19.44 1.47
C ALA A 165 14.22 -19.13 0.02
N ARG A 166 13.41 -19.65 -0.92
CA ARG A 166 13.62 -19.51 -2.38
C ARG A 166 12.36 -19.05 -3.11
N TRP A 167 11.39 -18.55 -2.38
CA TRP A 167 10.17 -17.98 -2.95
C TRP A 167 9.72 -16.81 -2.09
N GLY A 168 9.55 -15.65 -2.68
CA GLY A 168 9.06 -14.45 -2.00
C GLY A 168 8.50 -13.42 -2.98
N ARG A 169 7.63 -12.53 -2.46
CA ARG A 169 6.99 -11.46 -3.23
C ARG A 169 7.02 -10.15 -2.46
N ILE A 170 7.44 -9.09 -3.12
CA ILE A 170 7.38 -7.73 -2.60
C ILE A 170 6.58 -6.89 -3.58
N ILE A 171 5.50 -6.26 -3.11
CA ILE A 171 4.66 -5.39 -3.90
C ILE A 171 4.56 -4.03 -3.20
N GLY A 172 4.99 -2.98 -3.88
CA GLY A 172 4.81 -1.60 -3.41
C GLY A 172 3.70 -0.89 -4.17
N LEU A 173 3.11 0.12 -3.54
CA LEU A 173 2.15 1.02 -4.20
C LEU A 173 2.77 2.40 -4.37
N THR A 174 2.77 2.90 -5.59
CA THR A 174 3.23 4.24 -5.94
C THR A 174 2.08 5.17 -6.31
N SER A 175 2.40 6.41 -6.56
CA SER A 175 1.49 7.44 -7.06
C SER A 175 2.31 8.59 -7.66
N GLY A 176 1.64 9.54 -8.32
CA GLY A 176 2.30 10.66 -8.95
C GLY A 176 2.78 10.34 -10.36
N GLY A 177 3.47 11.27 -10.98
CA GLY A 177 4.01 11.13 -12.31
C GLY A 177 5.51 11.33 -12.33
N PRO A 178 6.20 10.88 -13.38
CA PRO A 178 7.64 11.06 -13.53
C PRO A 178 8.03 12.55 -13.62
N ASP A 179 7.08 13.41 -13.98
CA ASP A 179 7.29 14.85 -14.19
C ASP A 179 6.95 15.70 -12.95
N GLY A 180 6.84 15.07 -11.78
CA GLY A 180 6.50 15.74 -10.52
C GLY A 180 5.04 15.53 -10.11
N PHE A 181 4.70 16.00 -8.90
CA PHE A 181 3.37 15.86 -8.33
C PHE A 181 2.94 17.16 -7.65
N PRO A 182 2.53 18.17 -8.43
CA PRO A 182 2.10 19.45 -7.89
C PRO A 182 0.99 19.32 -6.83
N THR A 183 1.06 20.11 -5.76
CA THR A 183 0.15 20.09 -4.60
C THR A 183 0.26 18.87 -3.67
N GLU A 184 1.14 17.93 -4.01
CA GLU A 184 1.47 16.74 -3.22
C GLU A 184 2.98 16.45 -3.39
N VAL A 185 3.84 17.49 -3.23
CA VAL A 185 5.25 17.43 -3.65
C VAL A 185 6.08 16.48 -2.81
N SER A 186 5.90 16.47 -1.47
CA SER A 186 6.59 15.50 -0.61
C SER A 186 6.06 14.08 -0.82
N TYR A 187 4.76 13.94 -1.06
CA TYR A 187 4.16 12.63 -1.33
C TYR A 187 4.72 12.01 -2.62
N GLY A 188 4.71 12.76 -3.73
CA GLY A 188 5.29 12.31 -4.99
C GLY A 188 6.75 11.92 -4.86
N ALA A 189 7.54 12.75 -4.16
CA ALA A 189 8.97 12.48 -3.92
C ALA A 189 9.19 11.21 -3.06
N ALA A 190 8.43 11.04 -1.97
CA ALA A 190 8.52 9.85 -1.12
C ALA A 190 8.10 8.56 -1.86
N LYS A 191 7.07 8.64 -2.73
CA LYS A 191 6.67 7.52 -3.60
C LYS A 191 7.73 7.18 -4.63
N ALA A 192 8.42 8.17 -5.21
CA ALA A 192 9.56 7.93 -6.09
C ALA A 192 10.73 7.24 -5.35
N ALA A 193 10.99 7.62 -4.09
CA ALA A 193 11.95 6.94 -3.25
C ALA A 193 11.55 5.48 -2.98
N GLN A 194 10.27 5.23 -2.62
CA GLN A 194 9.74 3.87 -2.43
C GLN A 194 9.89 3.02 -3.69
N GLU A 195 9.63 3.60 -4.88
CA GLU A 195 9.85 2.91 -6.15
C GLU A 195 11.30 2.47 -6.31
N ASN A 196 12.25 3.38 -6.05
CA ASN A 196 13.67 3.07 -6.19
C ASN A 196 14.11 1.95 -5.26
N TYR A 197 13.66 1.94 -3.98
CA TYR A 197 13.93 0.84 -3.04
C TYR A 197 13.34 -0.49 -3.52
N THR A 198 12.12 -0.48 -4.04
CA THR A 198 11.49 -1.70 -4.56
C THR A 198 12.18 -2.22 -5.81
N MET A 199 12.61 -1.32 -6.71
CA MET A 199 13.40 -1.71 -7.89
C MET A 199 14.76 -2.28 -7.48
N SER A 200 15.45 -1.69 -6.52
CA SER A 200 16.70 -2.22 -5.98
C SER A 200 16.51 -3.62 -5.40
N ALA A 201 15.43 -3.84 -4.63
CA ALA A 201 15.08 -5.15 -4.11
C ALA A 201 14.85 -6.19 -5.23
N ALA A 202 14.27 -5.82 -6.36
CA ALA A 202 14.08 -6.71 -7.50
C ALA A 202 15.41 -7.26 -8.04
N TYR A 203 16.41 -6.40 -8.15
CA TYR A 203 17.73 -6.80 -8.66
C TYR A 203 18.56 -7.56 -7.63
N GLU A 204 18.55 -7.13 -6.37
CA GLU A 204 19.36 -7.74 -5.32
C GLU A 204 18.81 -9.08 -4.85
N LEU A 205 17.47 -9.19 -4.71
CA LEU A 205 16.82 -10.34 -4.11
C LEU A 205 16.38 -11.41 -5.14
N GLY A 206 16.47 -11.13 -6.43
CA GLY A 206 16.12 -12.09 -7.49
C GLY A 206 16.87 -13.41 -7.38
N GLN A 207 18.16 -13.39 -7.02
CA GLN A 207 18.98 -14.59 -6.79
C GLN A 207 18.47 -15.47 -5.63
N TYR A 208 17.65 -14.91 -4.73
CA TYR A 208 17.02 -15.62 -3.62
C TYR A 208 15.56 -16.04 -3.92
N GLY A 209 15.10 -15.89 -5.17
CA GLY A 209 13.76 -16.29 -5.60
C GLY A 209 12.66 -15.26 -5.23
N VAL A 210 13.04 -14.02 -4.94
CA VAL A 210 12.09 -12.93 -4.64
C VAL A 210 11.82 -12.12 -5.90
N THR A 211 10.53 -11.86 -6.21
CA THR A 211 10.16 -10.82 -7.16
C THR A 211 9.72 -9.56 -6.42
N ALA A 212 10.05 -8.39 -6.95
CA ALA A 212 9.63 -7.12 -6.39
C ALA A 212 9.10 -6.20 -7.49
N ASN A 213 7.88 -5.68 -7.29
CA ASN A 213 7.19 -4.86 -8.29
C ASN A 213 6.45 -3.70 -7.65
N MET A 214 6.21 -2.64 -8.43
CA MET A 214 5.38 -1.51 -8.05
C MET A 214 4.05 -1.53 -8.82
N VAL A 215 2.98 -1.29 -8.11
CA VAL A 215 1.67 -1.00 -8.69
C VAL A 215 1.46 0.50 -8.65
N TYR A 216 1.08 1.07 -9.78
CA TYR A 216 0.64 2.44 -9.90
C TYR A 216 -0.89 2.45 -10.10
N PRO A 217 -1.67 2.65 -9.04
CA PRO A 217 -3.12 2.69 -9.15
C PRO A 217 -3.58 3.82 -10.05
N ALA A 218 -4.67 3.61 -10.78
CA ALA A 218 -5.46 4.73 -11.28
C ALA A 218 -5.98 5.57 -10.11
N ALA A 219 -6.63 6.69 -10.39
CA ALA A 219 -7.40 7.38 -9.37
C ALA A 219 -8.46 6.40 -8.82
N THR A 220 -8.21 5.93 -7.60
CA THR A 220 -8.97 4.85 -6.96
C THR A 220 -9.82 5.43 -5.84
N ASP A 221 -11.12 5.13 -5.83
CA ASP A 221 -12.01 5.59 -4.78
C ASP A 221 -11.81 4.76 -3.50
N THR A 222 -11.08 5.33 -2.56
CA THR A 222 -10.96 4.81 -1.19
C THR A 222 -11.82 5.60 -0.19
N GLY A 223 -12.87 6.27 -0.70
CA GLY A 223 -13.79 7.09 0.06
C GLY A 223 -13.56 8.61 -0.08
N TRP A 224 -12.50 9.04 -0.77
CA TRP A 224 -12.14 10.45 -0.93
C TRP A 224 -12.73 11.11 -2.18
N VAL A 225 -13.23 10.32 -3.12
CA VAL A 225 -13.76 10.81 -4.39
C VAL A 225 -15.13 11.46 -4.19
N ASN A 226 -15.26 12.70 -4.59
CA ASN A 226 -16.52 13.41 -4.71
C ASN A 226 -16.93 13.54 -6.19
N GLN A 227 -18.12 14.07 -6.47
CA GLN A 227 -18.65 14.19 -7.84
C GLN A 227 -17.78 15.06 -8.78
N GLU A 228 -17.06 16.05 -8.26
CA GLU A 228 -16.18 16.90 -9.07
C GLU A 228 -14.92 16.12 -9.48
N VAL A 229 -14.30 15.43 -8.53
CA VAL A 229 -13.15 14.56 -8.77
C VAL A 229 -13.54 13.43 -9.72
N GLU A 230 -14.69 12.78 -9.50
CA GLU A 230 -15.18 11.71 -10.38
C GLU A 230 -15.30 12.19 -11.84
N ARG A 231 -15.95 13.36 -12.06
CA ARG A 231 -16.07 13.92 -13.41
C ARG A 231 -14.73 14.22 -14.05
N ALA A 232 -13.77 14.77 -13.28
CA ALA A 232 -12.43 15.07 -13.77
C ALA A 232 -11.66 13.80 -14.13
N VAL A 233 -11.73 12.76 -13.29
CA VAL A 233 -11.08 11.46 -13.52
C VAL A 233 -11.67 10.78 -14.75
N VAL A 234 -13.00 10.67 -14.83
CA VAL A 234 -13.70 10.05 -15.97
C VAL A 234 -13.38 10.75 -17.30
N ALA A 235 -13.26 12.08 -17.29
CA ALA A 235 -12.90 12.84 -18.49
C ALA A 235 -11.48 12.53 -19.00
N ASN A 236 -10.54 12.22 -18.10
CA ASN A 236 -9.11 12.06 -18.41
C ASN A 236 -8.63 10.59 -18.36
N SER A 237 -9.41 9.66 -17.82
CA SER A 237 -9.06 8.24 -17.78
C SER A 237 -9.31 7.58 -19.14
N PRO A 238 -8.37 6.77 -19.64
CA PRO A 238 -8.57 5.98 -20.87
C PRO A 238 -9.81 5.07 -20.79
N LEU A 239 -10.08 4.48 -19.64
CA LEU A 239 -11.21 3.56 -19.41
C LEU A 239 -12.49 4.27 -18.96
N ARG A 240 -12.44 5.60 -18.80
CA ARG A 240 -13.61 6.44 -18.47
C ARG A 240 -14.32 6.05 -17.18
N HIS A 241 -13.58 5.59 -16.18
CA HIS A 241 -14.12 5.28 -14.85
C HIS A 241 -13.11 5.62 -13.74
N VAL A 242 -13.60 5.72 -12.52
CA VAL A 242 -12.80 5.77 -11.31
C VAL A 242 -12.48 4.35 -10.88
N GLY A 243 -11.20 4.06 -10.59
CA GLY A 243 -10.78 2.74 -10.12
C GLY A 243 -11.39 2.40 -8.76
N ARG A 244 -11.58 1.11 -8.52
CA ARG A 244 -12.01 0.58 -7.22
C ARG A 244 -10.83 -0.08 -6.51
N PRO A 245 -10.84 -0.17 -5.18
CA PRO A 245 -9.82 -0.89 -4.42
C PRO A 245 -9.62 -2.34 -4.89
N GLU A 246 -10.69 -3.01 -5.32
CA GLU A 246 -10.67 -4.37 -5.84
C GLU A 246 -9.88 -4.50 -7.14
N ASP A 247 -9.95 -3.51 -8.03
CA ASP A 247 -9.20 -3.51 -9.30
C ASP A 247 -7.68 -3.52 -9.04
N VAL A 248 -7.24 -2.83 -7.99
CA VAL A 248 -5.84 -2.80 -7.55
C VAL A 248 -5.46 -4.10 -6.84
N ALA A 249 -6.35 -4.62 -5.99
CA ALA A 249 -6.15 -5.86 -5.25
C ALA A 249 -6.00 -7.08 -6.18
N ASP A 250 -6.73 -7.10 -7.30
CA ASP A 250 -6.63 -8.15 -8.32
C ASP A 250 -5.23 -8.17 -8.96
N LEU A 251 -4.69 -7.00 -9.30
CA LEU A 251 -3.32 -6.90 -9.82
C LEU A 251 -2.28 -7.31 -8.76
N ILE A 252 -2.44 -6.88 -7.50
CA ILE A 252 -1.55 -7.28 -6.40
C ILE A 252 -1.59 -8.81 -6.22
N THR A 253 -2.77 -9.41 -6.24
CA THR A 253 -2.95 -10.86 -6.14
C THR A 253 -2.28 -11.60 -7.30
N PHE A 254 -2.41 -11.08 -8.53
CA PHE A 254 -1.68 -11.63 -9.68
C PHE A 254 -0.17 -11.53 -9.49
N LEU A 255 0.36 -10.38 -9.07
CA LEU A 255 1.80 -10.19 -8.85
C LEU A 255 2.34 -11.07 -7.70
N ALA A 256 1.52 -11.38 -6.71
CA ALA A 256 1.86 -12.32 -5.64
C ALA A 256 1.87 -13.77 -6.12
N SER A 257 1.12 -14.11 -7.18
CA SER A 257 0.91 -15.48 -7.64
C SER A 257 2.14 -16.12 -8.31
N GLU A 258 2.06 -17.44 -8.54
CA GLU A 258 3.07 -18.15 -9.30
C GLU A 258 3.05 -17.79 -10.80
N GLN A 259 1.91 -17.31 -11.32
CA GLN A 259 1.80 -16.85 -12.70
C GLN A 259 2.71 -15.65 -12.99
N ALA A 260 2.99 -14.83 -11.96
CA ALA A 260 3.88 -13.67 -12.06
C ALA A 260 5.34 -13.97 -11.70
N ARG A 261 5.76 -15.25 -11.60
CA ARG A 261 7.14 -15.64 -11.17
C ARG A 261 8.27 -15.03 -12.01
N CYS A 262 7.98 -14.62 -13.24
CA CYS A 262 8.93 -13.95 -14.14
C CYS A 262 8.69 -12.44 -14.26
N VAL A 263 7.78 -11.87 -13.44
CA VAL A 263 7.50 -10.44 -13.42
C VAL A 263 8.23 -9.83 -12.22
N THR A 264 9.31 -9.12 -12.44
CA THR A 264 10.09 -8.44 -11.40
C THR A 264 10.68 -7.14 -11.94
N GLY A 265 10.90 -6.15 -11.07
CA GLY A 265 11.44 -4.85 -11.46
C GLY A 265 10.48 -4.02 -12.32
N GLN A 266 9.18 -4.26 -12.24
CA GLN A 266 8.18 -3.59 -13.06
C GLN A 266 7.41 -2.53 -12.28
N ARG A 267 7.05 -1.45 -12.97
CA ARG A 267 6.04 -0.47 -12.58
C ARG A 267 4.81 -0.70 -13.45
N ILE A 268 3.77 -1.28 -12.89
CA ILE A 268 2.55 -1.62 -13.63
C ILE A 268 1.50 -0.59 -13.31
N ARG A 269 1.07 0.15 -14.32
CA ARG A 269 0.08 1.20 -14.21
C ARG A 269 -1.31 0.68 -14.56
N LEU A 270 -2.26 0.95 -13.68
CA LEU A 270 -3.69 0.83 -13.94
C LEU A 270 -4.26 2.14 -14.48
N HIS A 271 -5.34 2.06 -15.23
CA HIS A 271 -5.99 3.22 -15.86
C HIS A 271 -7.49 3.25 -15.61
#